data_bad23cac9e1351728139e886f2eb67e8
#
_entry.id   bad23cac9e1351728139e886f2eb67e8
#
_cell.length_a   1.000
_cell.length_b   1.000
_cell.length_c   1.000
_cell.angle_alpha   90.00
_cell.angle_beta   90.00
_cell.angle_gamma   90.00
#
_symmetry.space_group_name_H-M   'P 1'
#
loop_
_entity.id
_entity.type
_entity.pdbx_description
1 polymer ?
#
loop_
_entity_poly.entity_id
_entity_poly.type
_entity_poly.pdbx_seq_one_letter_code
_entity_poly.pdbx_strand_id
1 'polypeptide(L)'
;WLNDLGVEFDKAEDGTMVTTHGGGTSRKRMHAAKDYSGSEIMRTIRDEVLNLKIPVVEFTSAVELLKDEKGQTAGAVLLNMETGDYSVARAKTVVIATGGAGRMHYQGFPTSNHYGATADGLVLGYRAGASLLYQDSIQYHPTGAIYPSQILGALVTEKVRSVGAQLVNANGEAYIH
;
A
#
# COMPACT_ATOMS: atom_id res chain seq x y z
N TRP A 1 14.99 12.90 -1.62
CA TRP A 1 14.55 12.34 -2.90
C TRP A 1 13.10 12.69 -3.22
N LEU A 2 12.09 12.28 -2.45
CA LEU A 2 10.67 12.62 -2.75
C LEU A 2 10.41 14.12 -2.80
N ASN A 3 10.99 14.89 -1.87
CA ASN A 3 10.92 16.35 -1.88
C ASN A 3 11.59 16.96 -3.13
N ASP A 4 12.70 16.38 -3.58
CA ASP A 4 13.44 16.85 -4.77
C ASP A 4 12.67 16.52 -6.06
N LEU A 5 11.84 15.47 -6.05
CA LEU A 5 10.93 15.16 -7.13
C LEU A 5 9.68 16.08 -7.16
N GLY A 6 9.47 16.87 -6.11
CA GLY A 6 8.35 17.81 -6.04
C GLY A 6 7.16 17.35 -5.20
N VAL A 7 7.35 16.39 -4.26
CA VAL A 7 6.33 16.08 -3.25
C VAL A 7 6.19 17.30 -2.31
N GLU A 8 5.01 17.83 -2.22
CA GLU A 8 4.69 19.00 -1.41
C GLU A 8 4.44 18.63 0.06
N PHE A 9 5.50 18.24 0.76
CA PHE A 9 5.42 18.06 2.21
C PHE A 9 5.17 19.38 2.94
N ASP A 10 4.47 19.28 4.08
CA ASP A 10 4.22 20.43 4.94
C ASP A 10 5.53 21.05 5.41
N LYS A 11 5.66 22.37 5.25
CA LYS A 11 6.84 23.16 5.61
C LYS A 11 6.48 24.25 6.58
N ALA A 12 7.40 24.59 7.46
CA ALA A 12 7.35 25.78 8.30
C ALA A 12 7.62 27.03 7.46
N GLU A 13 7.43 28.21 8.05
CA GLU A 13 7.65 29.50 7.39
C GLU A 13 9.10 29.69 6.88
N ASP A 14 10.06 29.06 7.54
CA ASP A 14 11.48 29.07 7.16
C ASP A 14 11.82 28.06 6.05
N GLY A 15 10.83 27.31 5.54
CA GLY A 15 11.00 26.29 4.50
C GLY A 15 11.47 24.93 5.00
N THR A 16 11.70 24.74 6.30
CA THR A 16 12.05 23.42 6.85
C THR A 16 10.84 22.49 6.85
N MET A 17 11.07 21.20 6.58
CA MET A 17 10.00 20.20 6.59
C MET A 17 9.49 19.99 8.02
N VAL A 18 8.18 20.08 8.20
CA VAL A 18 7.52 19.80 9.47
C VAL A 18 7.65 18.32 9.80
N THR A 19 8.00 18.00 11.04
CA THR A 19 8.02 16.63 11.56
C THR A 19 7.00 16.46 12.68
N THR A 20 6.29 15.33 12.65
CA THR A 20 5.30 14.99 13.67
C THR A 20 5.58 13.61 14.27
N HIS A 21 4.99 13.34 15.43
CA HIS A 21 4.92 11.99 15.95
C HIS A 21 3.92 11.17 15.13
N GLY A 22 4.29 9.94 14.77
CA GLY A 22 3.31 8.91 14.42
C GLY A 22 2.76 8.26 15.69
N GLY A 23 1.66 7.53 15.60
CA GLY A 23 1.17 6.73 16.71
C GLY A 23 2.22 5.69 17.13
N GLY A 24 2.62 5.70 18.38
CA GLY A 24 3.63 4.78 18.90
C GLY A 24 5.08 5.07 18.50
N THR A 25 5.38 6.18 17.82
CA THR A 25 6.77 6.54 17.53
C THR A 25 7.41 7.31 18.68
N SER A 26 8.65 6.93 19.03
CA SER A 26 9.41 7.57 20.11
C SER A 26 9.99 8.94 19.75
N ARG A 27 10.02 9.30 18.46
CA ARG A 27 10.59 10.55 17.96
C ARG A 27 9.73 11.14 16.85
N LYS A 28 9.76 12.46 16.71
CA LYS A 28 9.18 13.16 15.56
C LYS A 28 10.01 12.86 14.31
N ARG A 29 9.48 12.06 13.39
CA ARG A 29 10.15 11.71 12.13
C ARG A 29 9.17 11.48 10.98
N MET A 30 7.89 11.72 11.21
CA MET A 30 6.87 11.60 10.18
C MET A 30 6.71 12.93 9.47
N HIS A 31 6.72 12.89 8.14
CA HIS A 31 6.35 14.00 7.29
C HIS A 31 4.97 13.74 6.71
N ALA A 32 4.23 14.79 6.48
CA ALA A 32 2.90 14.72 5.89
C ALA A 32 2.76 15.76 4.77
N ALA A 33 1.88 15.50 3.83
CA ALA A 33 1.35 16.47 2.90
C ALA A 33 -0.14 16.62 3.24
N LYS A 34 -0.45 17.49 4.18
CA LYS A 34 -1.80 17.67 4.76
C LYS A 34 -2.39 16.31 5.21
N ASP A 35 -3.60 15.96 4.72
CA ASP A 35 -4.29 14.72 5.07
C ASP A 35 -4.21 13.63 3.97
N TYR A 36 -3.43 13.87 2.90
CA TYR A 36 -3.38 12.99 1.73
C TYR A 36 -1.95 12.70 1.24
N SER A 37 -1.05 12.48 2.16
CA SER A 37 0.37 12.21 1.88
C SER A 37 0.57 11.09 0.84
N GLY A 38 -0.22 10.01 0.92
CA GLY A 38 -0.14 8.91 -0.04
C GLY A 38 -0.52 9.33 -1.45
N SER A 39 -1.59 10.11 -1.60
CA SER A 39 -2.03 10.64 -2.89
C SER A 39 -1.00 11.58 -3.51
N GLU A 40 -0.41 12.46 -2.69
CA GLU A 40 0.60 13.41 -3.14
C GLU A 40 1.89 12.72 -3.60
N ILE A 41 2.35 11.73 -2.83
CA ILE A 41 3.51 10.91 -3.22
C ILE A 41 3.22 10.16 -4.52
N MET A 42 2.05 9.53 -4.64
CA MET A 42 1.68 8.78 -5.85
C MET A 42 1.56 9.67 -7.08
N ARG A 43 0.98 10.88 -6.94
CA ARG A 43 0.92 11.86 -8.02
C ARG A 43 2.33 12.15 -8.54
N THR A 44 3.23 12.52 -7.64
CA THR A 44 4.60 12.92 -8.00
C THR A 44 5.39 11.77 -8.64
N ILE A 45 5.33 10.56 -8.06
CA ILE A 45 6.05 9.40 -8.61
C ILE A 45 5.48 8.99 -9.96
N ARG A 46 4.14 9.03 -10.14
CA ARG A 46 3.50 8.75 -11.42
C ARG A 46 3.96 9.74 -12.50
N ASP A 47 3.97 11.03 -12.17
CA ASP A 47 4.42 12.06 -13.09
C ASP A 47 5.88 11.83 -13.50
N GLU A 48 6.74 11.43 -12.56
CA GLU A 48 8.15 11.10 -12.85
C GLU A 48 8.28 9.88 -13.76
N VAL A 49 7.48 8.82 -13.55
CA VAL A 49 7.45 7.66 -14.45
C VAL A 49 7.10 8.07 -15.88
N LEU A 50 6.12 8.97 -16.05
CA LEU A 50 5.72 9.48 -17.35
C LEU A 50 6.80 10.37 -17.98
N ASN A 51 7.44 11.25 -17.20
CA ASN A 51 8.53 12.11 -17.63
C ASN A 51 9.73 11.30 -18.13
N LEU A 52 10.06 10.22 -17.43
CA LEU A 52 11.11 9.27 -17.80
C LEU A 52 10.71 8.36 -18.96
N LYS A 53 9.48 8.47 -19.45
CA LYS A 53 8.93 7.64 -20.53
C LYS A 53 9.06 6.14 -20.25
N ILE A 54 8.92 5.74 -19.00
CA ILE A 54 8.89 4.33 -18.63
C ILE A 54 7.59 3.73 -19.16
N PRO A 55 7.64 2.64 -19.94
CA PRO A 55 6.44 2.01 -20.47
C PRO A 55 5.52 1.55 -19.33
N VAL A 56 4.27 1.98 -19.37
CA VAL A 56 3.22 1.56 -18.45
C VAL A 56 2.18 0.79 -19.25
N VAL A 57 1.89 -0.45 -18.82
CA VAL A 57 0.89 -1.31 -19.47
C VAL A 57 -0.32 -1.36 -18.55
N GLU A 58 -1.32 -0.57 -18.87
CA GLU A 58 -2.55 -0.44 -18.08
C GLU A 58 -3.53 -1.60 -18.38
N PHE A 59 -4.52 -1.79 -17.53
CA PHE A 59 -5.56 -2.83 -17.64
C PHE A 59 -5.01 -4.25 -17.88
N THR A 60 -3.81 -4.51 -17.33
CA THR A 60 -3.08 -5.74 -17.58
C THR A 60 -2.64 -6.38 -16.28
N SER A 61 -2.96 -7.65 -16.12
CA SER A 61 -2.60 -8.46 -14.95
C SER A 61 -1.41 -9.35 -15.27
N ALA A 62 -0.42 -9.41 -14.37
CA ALA A 62 0.59 -10.46 -14.41
C ALA A 62 -0.02 -11.74 -13.83
N VAL A 63 -0.04 -12.81 -14.61
CA VAL A 63 -0.70 -14.08 -14.22
C VAL A 63 0.28 -15.20 -13.91
N GLU A 64 1.52 -15.10 -14.41
CA GLU A 64 2.58 -16.08 -14.16
C GLU A 64 3.94 -15.40 -14.25
N LEU A 65 4.92 -15.87 -13.45
CA LEU A 65 6.32 -15.49 -13.61
C LEU A 65 7.04 -16.54 -14.44
N LEU A 66 7.79 -16.09 -15.43
CA LEU A 66 8.56 -16.98 -16.30
C LEU A 66 9.96 -17.21 -15.73
N LYS A 67 10.45 -18.43 -15.93
CA LYS A 67 11.83 -18.84 -15.63
C LYS A 67 12.53 -19.30 -16.89
N ASP A 68 13.83 -19.09 -16.92
CA ASP A 68 14.70 -19.67 -17.93
C ASP A 68 15.05 -21.14 -17.61
N GLU A 69 15.84 -21.76 -18.47
CA GLU A 69 16.30 -23.16 -18.32
C GLU A 69 17.16 -23.37 -17.04
N LYS A 70 17.70 -22.30 -16.47
CA LYS A 70 18.48 -22.32 -15.24
C LYS A 70 17.61 -22.08 -13.99
N GLY A 71 16.31 -21.88 -14.16
CA GLY A 71 15.36 -21.57 -13.11
C GLY A 71 15.40 -20.11 -12.63
N GLN A 72 16.09 -19.22 -13.35
CA GLN A 72 16.14 -17.79 -13.04
C GLN A 72 14.93 -17.06 -13.65
N THR A 73 14.48 -16.00 -13.00
CA THR A 73 13.39 -15.17 -13.50
C THR A 73 13.75 -14.60 -14.87
N ALA A 74 12.84 -14.78 -15.85
CA ALA A 74 13.02 -14.36 -17.24
C ALA A 74 11.94 -13.39 -17.72
N GLY A 75 10.94 -13.12 -16.88
CA GLY A 75 9.84 -12.23 -17.23
C GLY A 75 8.52 -12.64 -16.59
N ALA A 76 7.42 -12.22 -17.22
CA ALA A 76 6.07 -12.54 -16.77
C ALA A 76 5.13 -12.75 -17.97
N VAL A 77 4.12 -13.58 -17.76
CA VAL A 77 2.93 -13.68 -18.63
C VAL A 77 1.94 -12.62 -18.19
N LEU A 78 1.44 -11.87 -19.12
CA LEU A 78 0.49 -10.78 -18.93
C LEU A 78 -0.83 -11.11 -19.60
N LEU A 79 -1.93 -10.80 -18.93
CA LEU A 79 -3.29 -10.88 -19.45
C LEU A 79 -3.86 -9.48 -19.58
N ASN A 80 -4.19 -9.05 -20.77
CA ASN A 80 -4.98 -7.84 -20.97
C ASN A 80 -6.42 -8.12 -20.52
N MET A 81 -6.89 -7.38 -19.53
CA MET A 81 -8.19 -7.61 -18.89
C MET A 81 -9.36 -7.08 -19.72
N GLU A 82 -9.11 -6.26 -20.73
CA GLU A 82 -10.15 -5.72 -21.63
C GLU A 82 -10.36 -6.64 -22.83
N THR A 83 -9.28 -7.14 -23.44
CA THR A 83 -9.36 -7.97 -24.65
C THR A 83 -9.30 -9.47 -24.37
N GLY A 84 -8.77 -9.88 -23.22
CA GLY A 84 -8.51 -11.27 -22.89
C GLY A 84 -7.24 -11.85 -23.51
N ASP A 85 -6.44 -11.04 -24.21
CA ASP A 85 -5.23 -11.48 -24.87
C ASP A 85 -4.08 -11.70 -23.91
N TYR A 86 -3.28 -12.72 -24.19
CA TYR A 86 -2.05 -12.98 -23.47
C TYR A 86 -0.83 -12.41 -24.20
N SER A 87 0.11 -11.90 -23.44
CA SER A 87 1.40 -11.42 -23.92
C SER A 87 2.52 -11.79 -22.94
N VAL A 88 3.77 -11.65 -23.38
CA VAL A 88 4.94 -11.97 -22.57
C VAL A 88 5.82 -10.73 -22.42
N ALA A 89 6.06 -10.31 -21.18
CA ALA A 89 7.07 -9.33 -20.86
C ALA A 89 8.37 -10.06 -20.50
N ARG A 90 9.41 -9.85 -21.30
CA ARG A 90 10.75 -10.39 -21.02
C ARG A 90 11.52 -9.40 -20.15
N ALA A 91 12.11 -9.90 -19.06
CA ALA A 91 12.89 -9.09 -18.14
C ALA A 91 13.96 -9.93 -17.45
N LYS A 92 15.11 -9.31 -17.17
CA LYS A 92 16.17 -9.94 -16.38
C LYS A 92 15.83 -9.98 -14.88
N THR A 93 14.95 -9.10 -14.45
CA THR A 93 14.50 -8.98 -13.06
C THR A 93 13.04 -8.53 -13.04
N VAL A 94 12.26 -9.08 -12.14
CA VAL A 94 10.87 -8.68 -11.92
C VAL A 94 10.72 -8.24 -10.47
N VAL A 95 10.16 -7.06 -10.25
CA VAL A 95 9.80 -6.55 -8.93
C VAL A 95 8.31 -6.78 -8.71
N ILE A 96 7.96 -7.52 -7.67
CA ILE A 96 6.58 -7.71 -7.23
C ILE A 96 6.23 -6.60 -6.26
N ALA A 97 5.33 -5.70 -6.66
CA ALA A 97 4.87 -4.56 -5.86
C ALA A 97 3.34 -4.43 -5.92
N THR A 98 2.63 -5.56 -5.86
CA THR A 98 1.18 -5.68 -6.10
C THR A 98 0.31 -5.31 -4.91
N GLY A 99 0.87 -4.73 -3.85
CA GLY A 99 0.19 -4.50 -2.59
C GLY A 99 0.14 -5.78 -1.74
N GLY A 100 -0.87 -5.91 -0.94
CA GLY A 100 -0.99 -7.00 0.02
C GLY A 100 -2.29 -7.77 -0.09
N ALA A 101 -2.79 -8.26 1.04
CA ALA A 101 -3.97 -9.10 1.17
C ALA A 101 -5.16 -8.38 1.84
N GLY A 102 -5.12 -7.05 1.98
CA GLY A 102 -6.09 -6.30 2.78
C GLY A 102 -7.54 -6.39 2.26
N ARG A 103 -7.75 -6.79 1.00
CA ARG A 103 -9.09 -6.97 0.43
C ARG A 103 -9.63 -8.39 0.57
N MET A 104 -8.87 -9.31 1.12
CA MET A 104 -9.29 -10.71 1.28
C MET A 104 -10.43 -10.91 2.28
N HIS A 105 -10.82 -9.88 3.02
CA HIS A 105 -11.87 -9.96 4.06
C HIS A 105 -11.64 -11.11 5.05
N TYR A 106 -10.40 -11.33 5.42
CA TYR A 106 -10.05 -12.41 6.33
C TYR A 106 -10.91 -12.37 7.59
N GLN A 107 -11.50 -13.50 7.96
CA GLN A 107 -12.46 -13.61 9.07
C GLN A 107 -13.68 -12.67 8.98
N GLY A 108 -14.01 -12.18 7.79
CA GLY A 108 -15.17 -11.30 7.57
C GLY A 108 -15.02 -9.86 8.05
N PHE A 109 -13.82 -9.43 8.43
CA PHE A 109 -13.59 -8.04 8.80
C PHE A 109 -13.78 -7.10 7.61
N PRO A 110 -14.53 -6.00 7.78
CA PRO A 110 -14.68 -5.00 6.72
C PRO A 110 -13.35 -4.29 6.46
N THR A 111 -13.14 -3.85 5.23
CA THR A 111 -11.91 -3.18 4.81
C THR A 111 -12.20 -2.07 3.82
N SER A 112 -11.41 -1.00 3.88
CA SER A 112 -11.37 0.07 2.88
C SER A 112 -10.17 -0.04 1.92
N ASN A 113 -9.41 -1.15 1.96
CA ASN A 113 -8.32 -1.37 1.05
C ASN A 113 -8.79 -1.43 -0.41
N HIS A 114 -7.88 -1.12 -1.33
CA HIS A 114 -8.14 -1.21 -2.76
C HIS A 114 -8.55 -2.64 -3.17
N TYR A 115 -9.45 -2.75 -4.13
CA TYR A 115 -9.98 -4.04 -4.61
C TYR A 115 -8.90 -5.00 -5.14
N GLY A 116 -7.80 -4.47 -5.67
CA GLY A 116 -6.65 -5.26 -6.13
C GLY A 116 -5.73 -5.79 -5.04
N ALA A 117 -5.99 -5.52 -3.76
CA ALA A 117 -5.17 -6.04 -2.66
C ALA A 117 -5.59 -7.46 -2.29
N THR A 118 -5.45 -8.42 -3.20
CA THR A 118 -5.96 -9.80 -3.14
C THR A 118 -4.86 -10.86 -3.06
N ALA A 119 -3.65 -10.48 -2.65
CA ALA A 119 -2.50 -11.36 -2.45
C ALA A 119 -1.92 -12.02 -3.73
N ASP A 120 -2.28 -11.55 -4.91
CA ASP A 120 -1.83 -12.15 -6.18
C ASP A 120 -0.32 -12.21 -6.30
N GLY A 121 0.39 -11.16 -5.86
CA GLY A 121 1.86 -11.16 -5.86
C GLY A 121 2.48 -12.21 -4.96
N LEU A 122 1.85 -12.55 -3.83
CA LEU A 122 2.30 -13.66 -2.99
C LEU A 122 2.17 -14.99 -3.72
N VAL A 123 1.05 -15.20 -4.43
CA VAL A 123 0.82 -16.41 -5.22
C VAL A 123 1.81 -16.51 -6.36
N LEU A 124 2.06 -15.43 -7.10
CA LEU A 124 3.05 -15.39 -8.17
C LEU A 124 4.45 -15.72 -7.65
N GLY A 125 4.84 -15.10 -6.55
CA GLY A 125 6.12 -15.37 -5.89
C GLY A 125 6.27 -16.83 -5.45
N TYR A 126 5.25 -17.36 -4.78
CA TYR A 126 5.23 -18.75 -4.33
C TYR A 126 5.37 -19.73 -5.49
N ARG A 127 4.57 -19.56 -6.55
CA ARG A 127 4.65 -20.43 -7.75
C ARG A 127 6.01 -20.33 -8.45
N ALA A 128 6.64 -19.17 -8.37
CA ALA A 128 8.01 -18.97 -8.86
C ALA A 128 9.08 -19.58 -7.94
N GLY A 129 8.73 -20.11 -6.77
CA GLY A 129 9.64 -20.77 -5.84
C GLY A 129 10.19 -19.86 -4.74
N ALA A 130 9.58 -18.69 -4.52
CA ALA A 130 9.93 -17.83 -3.40
C ALA A 130 9.50 -18.47 -2.07
N SER A 131 10.32 -18.32 -1.05
CA SER A 131 9.95 -18.68 0.32
C SER A 131 9.02 -17.61 0.90
N LEU A 132 7.92 -18.04 1.48
CA LEU A 132 6.97 -17.17 2.16
C LEU A 132 7.20 -17.23 3.66
N LEU A 133 7.24 -16.07 4.31
CA LEU A 133 7.41 -15.93 5.76
C LEU A 133 6.13 -15.45 6.41
N TYR A 134 5.90 -15.86 7.65
CA TYR A 134 4.83 -15.36 8.51
C TYR A 134 3.44 -15.43 7.87
N GLN A 135 3.12 -16.56 7.21
CA GLN A 135 1.84 -16.74 6.53
C GLN A 135 0.63 -16.79 7.47
N ASP A 136 0.88 -16.98 8.73
CA ASP A 136 -0.08 -16.92 9.85
C ASP A 136 -0.30 -15.51 10.41
N SER A 137 0.44 -14.52 9.91
CA SER A 137 0.42 -13.15 10.43
C SER A 137 -0.32 -12.21 9.50
N ILE A 138 -1.41 -11.60 9.99
CA ILE A 138 -2.13 -10.52 9.32
C ILE A 138 -2.23 -9.34 10.27
N GLN A 139 -1.81 -8.16 9.84
CA GLN A 139 -1.98 -6.94 10.60
C GLN A 139 -3.35 -6.32 10.30
N TYR A 140 -4.13 -6.11 11.34
CA TYR A 140 -5.35 -5.33 11.29
C TYR A 140 -5.09 -3.91 11.81
N HIS A 141 -5.63 -2.92 11.12
CA HIS A 141 -5.63 -1.56 11.65
C HIS A 141 -6.53 -1.52 12.89
N PRO A 142 -6.07 -0.99 14.04
CA PRO A 142 -6.78 -1.14 15.32
C PRO A 142 -8.05 -0.32 15.45
N THR A 143 -8.28 0.64 14.56
CA THR A 143 -9.41 1.56 14.64
C THR A 143 -10.13 1.67 13.31
N GLY A 144 -11.27 1.03 13.22
CA GLY A 144 -12.21 1.15 12.11
C GLY A 144 -13.59 1.59 12.61
N ALA A 145 -14.29 2.39 11.82
CA ALA A 145 -15.66 2.78 12.12
C ALA A 145 -16.62 1.61 11.89
N ILE A 146 -17.56 1.42 12.81
CA ILE A 146 -18.61 0.42 12.67
C ILE A 146 -20.00 1.07 12.53
N TYR A 147 -20.13 2.31 12.96
CA TYR A 147 -21.39 3.07 12.93
C TYR A 147 -21.12 4.52 12.54
N PRO A 148 -22.02 5.15 11.77
CA PRO A 148 -23.19 4.56 11.09
C PRO A 148 -22.78 3.61 9.94
N SER A 149 -23.73 2.79 9.46
CA SER A 149 -23.44 1.73 8.47
C SER A 149 -22.80 2.23 7.16
N GLN A 150 -23.02 3.50 6.81
CA GLN A 150 -22.43 4.13 5.62
C GLN A 150 -20.90 4.24 5.69
N ILE A 151 -20.32 4.23 6.88
CA ILE A 151 -18.88 4.32 7.08
C ILE A 151 -18.28 3.03 7.67
N LEU A 152 -19.04 1.93 7.64
CA LEU A 152 -18.55 0.63 8.12
C LEU A 152 -17.23 0.26 7.46
N GLY A 153 -16.20 0.03 8.27
CA GLY A 153 -14.84 -0.29 7.82
C GLY A 153 -14.00 0.91 7.42
N ALA A 154 -14.54 2.14 7.47
CA ALA A 154 -13.74 3.33 7.23
C ALA A 154 -12.66 3.47 8.29
N LEU A 155 -11.45 3.85 7.85
CA LEU A 155 -10.30 4.00 8.71
C LEU A 155 -10.45 5.24 9.62
N VAL A 156 -10.33 5.05 10.92
CA VAL A 156 -10.03 6.16 11.84
C VAL A 156 -8.52 6.33 11.85
N THR A 157 -8.02 7.36 11.18
CA THR A 157 -6.59 7.50 10.92
C THR A 157 -5.77 7.60 12.21
N GLU A 158 -4.54 7.12 12.16
CA GLU A 158 -3.59 7.21 13.26
C GLU A 158 -3.31 8.66 13.69
N LYS A 159 -3.49 9.61 12.81
CA LYS A 159 -3.39 11.05 13.10
C LYS A 159 -4.26 11.45 14.29
N VAL A 160 -5.47 10.89 14.42
CA VAL A 160 -6.38 11.19 15.52
C VAL A 160 -5.74 10.83 16.87
N ARG A 161 -5.08 9.67 16.96
CA ARG A 161 -4.34 9.26 18.17
C ARG A 161 -3.08 10.08 18.39
N SER A 162 -2.38 10.44 17.31
CA SER A 162 -1.15 11.21 17.40
C SER A 162 -1.35 12.64 17.94
N VAL A 163 -2.58 13.15 17.91
CA VAL A 163 -2.97 14.44 18.50
C VAL A 163 -3.63 14.29 19.87
N GLY A 164 -3.58 13.10 20.47
CA GLY A 164 -3.99 12.87 21.86
C GLY A 164 -5.36 12.22 22.06
N ALA A 165 -6.05 11.78 21.00
CA ALA A 165 -7.30 11.05 21.16
C ALA A 165 -7.07 9.68 21.81
N GLN A 166 -7.94 9.31 22.71
CA GLN A 166 -7.93 8.03 23.42
C GLN A 166 -9.12 7.17 23.02
N LEU A 167 -8.90 5.86 22.98
CA LEU A 167 -9.96 4.88 22.83
C LEU A 167 -10.58 4.62 24.21
N VAL A 168 -11.88 4.80 24.32
CA VAL A 168 -12.63 4.58 25.55
C VAL A 168 -13.75 3.57 25.33
N ASN A 169 -14.10 2.84 26.37
CA ASN A 169 -15.26 1.95 26.37
C ASN A 169 -16.59 2.74 26.52
N ALA A 170 -17.71 2.05 26.60
CA ALA A 170 -19.04 2.66 26.73
C ALA A 170 -19.21 3.49 28.04
N ASN A 171 -18.38 3.25 29.05
CA ASN A 171 -18.38 3.99 30.31
C ASN A 171 -17.45 5.21 30.29
N GLY A 172 -16.72 5.44 29.19
CA GLY A 172 -15.74 6.51 29.07
C GLY A 172 -14.35 6.17 29.65
N GLU A 173 -14.08 4.90 29.95
CA GLU A 173 -12.81 4.45 30.51
C GLU A 173 -11.83 4.08 29.39
N ALA A 174 -10.60 4.60 29.45
CA ALA A 174 -9.55 4.21 28.52
C ALA A 174 -9.11 2.75 28.79
N TYR A 175 -8.98 1.95 27.72
CA TYR A 175 -8.63 0.54 27.83
C TYR A 175 -7.38 0.16 27.02
N ILE A 176 -6.79 1.12 26.31
CA ILE A 176 -5.49 1.00 25.63
C ILE A 176 -4.60 2.13 26.14
N HIS A 177 -3.41 1.79 26.60
CA HIS A 177 -2.40 2.69 27.15
C HIS A 177 -1.16 2.77 26.26
#